data_0a43a1a0b4012a6582474ece96bbb4f0
#
_entry.id   0a43a1a0b4012a6582474ece96bbb4f0
#
_cell.length_a   1.000
_cell.length_b   1.000
_cell.length_c   1.000
_cell.angle_alpha   90.00
_cell.angle_beta   90.00
_cell.angle_gamma   90.00
#
_symmetry.space_group_name_H-M   'P 1'
#
loop_
_entity.id
_entity.type
_entity.pdbx_description
1 polymer ?
#
loop_
_entity_poly.entity_id
_entity_poly.type
_entity_poly.pdbx_seq_one_letter_code
_entity_poly.pdbx_strand_id
1 'polypeptide(L)'
;MLPSPRVSRVIVVVLDGLRADAVPLLALRHVSRLASGGAASLAAQTVAPSVTAAALGSLLTGVRPADHGLTSDRFRIPRPRVALQPLPRVLAQHRIGSHAFLASVPFGYGAIATRLARMTGVTHATFRGRGAVEILAAARPVLARESTGLFLLHWPDADRAGHAHGWLSREYVAAVRVMDEALGLLDVVTRASEDPDTLLVVMADHGGGGAVFRDHDSAHPHDRTIPLILAGGRVVSGELAPCSSLLDVPATVAWAMGVPVPAGYAGRAMVEAFIPAGSTEPAARPAIPAVAQRYAFVAPR
;
A
#
# COMPACT_ATOMS: atom_id res chain seq x y z
N MET A 1 9.60 17.52 17.06
CA MET A 1 9.28 16.72 15.87
C MET A 1 10.55 15.99 15.47
N LEU A 2 10.52 14.66 15.34
CA LEU A 2 11.71 13.90 14.91
C LEU A 2 12.11 14.34 13.49
N PRO A 3 13.41 14.48 13.18
CA PRO A 3 13.86 14.80 11.84
C PRO A 3 13.52 13.68 10.86
N SER A 4 13.17 14.06 9.63
CA SER A 4 12.87 13.13 8.54
C SER A 4 14.07 12.21 8.25
N PRO A 5 13.87 10.91 7.95
CA PRO A 5 14.93 10.01 7.50
C PRO A 5 15.52 10.41 6.13
N ARG A 6 14.79 11.23 5.34
CA ARG A 6 15.18 11.73 4.00
C ARG A 6 15.53 10.62 3.03
N VAL A 7 14.59 9.71 2.81
CA VAL A 7 14.73 8.75 1.71
C VAL A 7 14.57 9.44 0.36
N SER A 8 15.30 8.97 -0.63
CA SER A 8 15.24 9.50 -1.99
C SER A 8 14.18 8.79 -2.85
N ARG A 9 13.85 7.54 -2.51
CA ARG A 9 12.91 6.70 -3.25
C ARG A 9 11.86 6.10 -2.32
N VAL A 10 10.62 6.12 -2.76
CA VAL A 10 9.52 5.41 -2.08
C VAL A 10 8.82 4.50 -3.09
N ILE A 11 8.65 3.23 -2.74
CA ILE A 11 7.90 2.26 -3.51
C ILE A 11 6.69 1.84 -2.68
N VAL A 12 5.49 2.11 -3.17
CA VAL A 12 4.22 1.70 -2.55
C VAL A 12 3.63 0.58 -3.39
N VAL A 13 3.44 -0.58 -2.79
CA VAL A 13 2.79 -1.74 -3.40
C VAL A 13 1.45 -1.96 -2.73
N VAL A 14 0.38 -1.81 -3.50
CA VAL A 14 -1.00 -2.08 -3.06
C VAL A 14 -1.39 -3.48 -3.53
N LEU A 15 -1.63 -4.36 -2.58
CA LEU A 15 -2.08 -5.74 -2.77
C LEU A 15 -3.62 -5.76 -2.64
N ASP A 16 -4.31 -5.42 -3.74
CA ASP A 16 -5.75 -5.20 -3.79
C ASP A 16 -6.55 -6.42 -3.31
N GLY A 17 -7.39 -6.21 -2.32
CA GLY A 17 -8.24 -7.24 -1.73
C GLY A 17 -7.51 -8.23 -0.82
N LEU A 18 -6.24 -7.99 -0.43
CA LEU A 18 -5.53 -8.91 0.47
C LEU A 18 -6.02 -8.76 1.91
N ARG A 19 -6.69 -9.78 2.43
CA ARG A 19 -7.06 -9.88 3.84
C ARG A 19 -5.83 -9.96 4.75
N ALA A 20 -5.88 -9.26 5.87
CA ALA A 20 -4.78 -9.26 6.83
C ALA A 20 -4.54 -10.64 7.46
N ASP A 21 -5.61 -11.39 7.76
CA ASP A 21 -5.52 -12.75 8.32
C ASP A 21 -5.03 -13.81 7.31
N ALA A 22 -5.11 -13.53 6.01
CA ALA A 22 -4.54 -14.39 4.98
C ALA A 22 -3.00 -14.43 5.05
N VAL A 23 -2.34 -13.41 5.58
CA VAL A 23 -0.88 -13.38 5.68
C VAL A 23 -0.33 -14.53 6.54
N PRO A 24 -0.73 -14.71 7.81
CA PRO A 24 -0.30 -15.86 8.60
C PRO A 24 -0.99 -17.15 8.16
N LEU A 25 -2.28 -17.13 7.78
CA LEU A 25 -3.04 -18.32 7.41
C LEU A 25 -2.44 -19.06 6.21
N LEU A 26 -1.98 -18.30 5.21
CA LEU A 26 -1.40 -18.87 3.99
C LEU A 26 0.13 -18.94 4.02
N ALA A 27 0.74 -18.54 5.15
CA ALA A 27 2.19 -18.46 5.34
C ALA A 27 2.89 -17.72 4.18
N LEU A 28 2.40 -16.52 3.83
CA LEU A 28 2.93 -15.70 2.76
C LEU A 28 4.38 -15.31 3.08
N ARG A 29 5.29 -15.93 2.36
CA ARG A 29 6.72 -15.91 2.69
C ARG A 29 7.34 -14.52 2.61
N HIS A 30 7.08 -13.81 1.52
CA HIS A 30 7.73 -12.53 1.25
C HIS A 30 7.07 -11.40 2.05
N VAL A 31 5.74 -11.39 2.15
CA VAL A 31 5.00 -10.46 3.02
C VAL A 31 5.45 -10.64 4.48
N SER A 32 5.51 -11.89 4.98
CA SER A 32 5.93 -12.18 6.36
C SER A 32 7.38 -11.80 6.62
N ARG A 33 8.29 -12.03 5.66
CA ARG A 33 9.69 -11.62 5.77
C ARG A 33 9.83 -10.10 5.88
N LEU A 34 9.14 -9.34 5.03
CA LEU A 34 9.14 -7.88 5.08
C LEU A 34 8.53 -7.36 6.39
N ALA A 35 7.44 -7.97 6.85
CA ALA A 35 6.82 -7.62 8.12
C ALA A 35 7.75 -7.86 9.32
N SER A 36 8.49 -8.97 9.31
CA SER A 36 9.44 -9.31 10.38
C SER A 36 10.70 -8.45 10.37
N GLY A 37 11.16 -8.04 9.19
CA GLY A 37 12.35 -7.20 9.02
C GLY A 37 12.10 -5.71 9.13
N GLY A 38 10.84 -5.28 9.03
CA GLY A 38 10.39 -3.90 9.04
C GLY A 38 9.43 -3.57 10.17
N ALA A 39 8.75 -2.44 10.07
CA ALA A 39 7.66 -2.06 10.97
C ALA A 39 6.31 -2.45 10.33
N ALA A 40 5.48 -3.21 11.06
CA ALA A 40 4.29 -3.78 10.47
C ALA A 40 3.07 -3.77 11.40
N SER A 41 1.89 -3.75 10.80
CA SER A 41 0.61 -4.02 11.44
C SER A 41 -0.23 -4.93 10.54
N LEU A 42 -0.76 -6.02 11.11
CA LEU A 42 -1.81 -6.82 10.48
C LEU A 42 -3.21 -6.43 11.00
N ALA A 43 -3.30 -5.31 11.71
CA ALA A 43 -4.52 -4.76 12.27
C ALA A 43 -4.78 -3.31 11.81
N ALA A 44 -4.01 -2.82 10.83
CA ALA A 44 -4.22 -1.51 10.25
C ALA A 44 -5.60 -1.40 9.61
N GLN A 45 -6.14 -0.17 9.54
CA GLN A 45 -7.50 0.04 9.04
C GLN A 45 -7.48 0.72 7.68
N THR A 46 -8.32 0.23 6.76
CA THR A 46 -8.64 0.98 5.56
C THR A 46 -9.72 2.03 5.83
N VAL A 47 -10.09 2.77 4.80
CA VAL A 47 -11.16 3.77 4.85
C VAL A 47 -12.55 3.15 4.69
N ALA A 48 -13.58 3.95 4.95
CA ALA A 48 -14.98 3.57 4.69
C ALA A 48 -15.60 4.53 3.66
N PRO A 49 -16.25 4.00 2.61
CA PRO A 49 -16.42 2.57 2.29
C PRO A 49 -15.10 1.88 1.94
N SER A 50 -15.03 0.55 2.17
CA SER A 50 -13.86 -0.29 1.91
C SER A 50 -13.84 -0.75 0.45
N VAL A 51 -13.80 0.19 -0.48
CA VAL A 51 -13.75 -0.04 -1.92
C VAL A 51 -12.49 0.57 -2.54
N THR A 52 -11.98 -0.03 -3.60
CA THR A 52 -10.71 0.35 -4.24
C THR A 52 -10.64 1.85 -4.57
N ALA A 53 -11.69 2.43 -5.17
CA ALA A 53 -11.69 3.85 -5.53
C ALA A 53 -11.58 4.77 -4.31
N ALA A 54 -12.24 4.43 -3.20
CA ALA A 54 -12.17 5.19 -1.96
C ALA A 54 -10.78 5.09 -1.32
N ALA A 55 -10.23 3.89 -1.27
CA ALA A 55 -8.91 3.61 -0.69
C ALA A 55 -7.78 4.29 -1.48
N LEU A 56 -7.74 4.10 -2.80
CA LEU A 56 -6.74 4.75 -3.66
C LEU A 56 -6.91 6.27 -3.69
N GLY A 57 -8.16 6.77 -3.66
CA GLY A 57 -8.43 8.19 -3.51
C GLY A 57 -7.83 8.76 -2.23
N SER A 58 -8.01 8.07 -1.10
CA SER A 58 -7.44 8.47 0.19
C SER A 58 -5.91 8.33 0.21
N LEU A 59 -5.36 7.26 -0.37
CA LEU A 59 -3.91 7.07 -0.51
C LEU A 59 -3.25 8.20 -1.32
N LEU A 60 -3.91 8.64 -2.38
CA LEU A 60 -3.37 9.72 -3.23
C LEU A 60 -3.58 11.11 -2.65
N THR A 61 -4.66 11.35 -1.88
CA THR A 61 -5.03 12.71 -1.45
C THR A 61 -4.80 12.99 0.04
N GLY A 62 -4.55 11.96 0.84
CA GLY A 62 -4.36 12.07 2.28
C GLY A 62 -5.64 12.40 3.06
N VAL A 63 -6.81 12.46 2.41
CA VAL A 63 -8.08 12.80 3.06
C VAL A 63 -9.08 11.65 3.00
N ARG A 64 -10.16 11.74 3.78
CA ARG A 64 -11.19 10.70 3.84
C ARG A 64 -12.05 10.64 2.58
N PRO A 65 -12.71 9.51 2.27
CA PRO A 65 -13.60 9.36 1.12
C PRO A 65 -14.70 10.42 1.05
N ALA A 66 -15.27 10.81 2.20
CA ALA A 66 -16.25 11.87 2.28
C ALA A 66 -15.73 13.23 1.82
N ASP A 67 -14.41 13.48 1.94
CA ASP A 67 -13.76 14.74 1.59
C ASP A 67 -13.33 14.77 0.12
N HIS A 68 -12.78 13.67 -0.42
CA HIS A 68 -12.36 13.62 -1.83
C HIS A 68 -13.50 13.18 -2.77
N GLY A 69 -14.61 12.65 -2.25
CA GLY A 69 -15.80 12.34 -3.04
C GLY A 69 -15.78 11.03 -3.84
N LEU A 70 -14.72 10.20 -3.73
CA LEU A 70 -14.67 8.86 -4.30
C LEU A 70 -15.16 7.87 -3.25
N THR A 71 -16.40 7.38 -3.41
CA THR A 71 -17.07 6.53 -2.42
C THR A 71 -17.66 5.26 -3.04
N SER A 72 -17.30 4.94 -4.29
CA SER A 72 -17.79 3.77 -5.01
C SER A 72 -16.88 3.43 -6.17
N ASP A 73 -16.74 2.16 -6.52
CA ASP A 73 -16.02 1.71 -7.72
C ASP A 73 -16.78 1.94 -9.01
N ARG A 74 -18.06 2.31 -8.91
CA ARG A 74 -18.82 2.77 -10.08
C ARG A 74 -18.31 4.14 -10.52
N PHE A 75 -18.05 4.28 -11.82
CA PHE A 75 -17.60 5.56 -12.39
C PHE A 75 -18.57 6.69 -12.04
N ARG A 76 -18.07 7.65 -11.27
CA ARG A 76 -18.74 8.91 -10.94
C ARG A 76 -17.72 10.03 -10.96
N ILE A 77 -18.13 11.22 -11.38
CA ILE A 77 -17.27 12.41 -11.27
C ILE A 77 -17.19 12.77 -9.79
N PRO A 78 -16.01 12.71 -9.17
CA PRO A 78 -15.87 13.06 -7.75
C PRO A 78 -16.20 14.54 -7.54
N ARG A 79 -16.81 14.83 -6.39
CA ARG A 79 -17.10 16.20 -5.94
C ARG A 79 -16.41 16.41 -4.60
N PRO A 80 -15.15 16.83 -4.59
CA PRO A 80 -14.41 17.09 -3.36
C PRO A 80 -15.09 18.18 -2.52
N ARG A 81 -15.10 17.97 -1.22
CA ARG A 81 -15.63 18.96 -0.23
C ARG A 81 -14.53 19.87 0.30
N VAL A 82 -13.27 19.52 0.06
CA VAL A 82 -12.08 20.27 0.50
C VAL A 82 -11.16 20.51 -0.68
N ALA A 83 -10.27 21.48 -0.57
CA ALA A 83 -9.18 21.67 -1.53
C ALA A 83 -8.19 20.51 -1.41
N LEU A 84 -8.10 19.68 -2.45
CA LEU A 84 -7.24 18.51 -2.46
C LEU A 84 -5.78 18.90 -2.74
N GLN A 85 -4.88 18.31 -1.97
CA GLN A 85 -3.43 18.37 -2.17
C GLN A 85 -2.89 16.95 -2.42
N PRO A 86 -3.11 16.36 -3.61
CA PRO A 86 -2.67 15.00 -3.86
C PRO A 86 -1.17 14.83 -3.66
N LEU A 87 -0.77 13.76 -3.00
CA LEU A 87 0.63 13.45 -2.68
C LEU A 87 1.57 13.60 -3.88
N PRO A 88 1.27 13.04 -5.08
CA PRO A 88 2.16 13.23 -6.23
C PRO A 88 2.33 14.70 -6.62
N ARG A 89 1.28 15.52 -6.49
CA ARG A 89 1.36 16.97 -6.77
C ARG A 89 2.21 17.70 -5.71
N VAL A 90 2.05 17.34 -4.44
CA VAL A 90 2.86 17.89 -3.35
C VAL A 90 4.34 17.56 -3.58
N LEU A 91 4.66 16.32 -3.93
CA LEU A 91 6.03 15.89 -4.27
C LEU A 91 6.58 16.63 -5.49
N ALA A 92 5.78 16.83 -6.53
CA ALA A 92 6.19 17.55 -7.75
C ALA A 92 6.57 19.02 -7.46
N GLN A 93 5.95 19.68 -6.49
CA GLN A 93 6.33 21.03 -6.04
C GLN A 93 7.75 21.05 -5.45
N HIS A 94 8.23 19.91 -4.95
CA HIS A 94 9.59 19.71 -4.46
C HIS A 94 10.51 19.01 -5.48
N ARG A 95 10.14 18.99 -6.78
CA ARG A 95 10.88 18.39 -7.90
C ARG A 95 11.06 16.87 -7.77
N ILE A 96 10.16 16.20 -7.07
CA ILE A 96 10.13 14.75 -6.91
C ILE A 96 9.09 14.19 -7.87
N GLY A 97 9.55 13.38 -8.83
CA GLY A 97 8.68 12.72 -9.80
C GLY A 97 7.90 11.55 -9.21
N SER A 98 6.86 11.13 -9.91
CA SER A 98 6.06 9.98 -9.50
C SER A 98 5.65 9.11 -10.69
N HIS A 99 5.70 7.79 -10.49
CA HIS A 99 5.31 6.77 -11.45
C HIS A 99 4.19 5.92 -10.84
N ALA A 100 3.14 5.67 -11.62
CA ALA A 100 2.06 4.76 -11.23
C ALA A 100 1.96 3.62 -12.25
N PHE A 101 1.93 2.39 -11.76
CA PHE A 101 1.79 1.16 -12.56
C PHE A 101 0.53 0.45 -12.13
N LEU A 102 -0.45 0.42 -13.01
CA LEU A 102 -1.79 -0.11 -12.78
C LEU A 102 -2.16 -1.12 -13.86
N ALA A 103 -3.18 -1.91 -13.60
CA ALA A 103 -3.71 -2.82 -14.59
C ALA A 103 -4.20 -2.08 -15.85
N SER A 104 -4.18 -2.80 -16.98
CA SER A 104 -4.71 -2.31 -18.25
C SER A 104 -6.17 -1.89 -18.11
N VAL A 105 -6.49 -0.74 -18.65
CA VAL A 105 -7.88 -0.28 -18.77
C VAL A 105 -8.51 -0.79 -20.07
N PRO A 106 -9.84 -0.87 -20.17
CA PRO A 106 -10.51 -1.27 -21.40
C PRO A 106 -10.07 -0.43 -22.61
N PHE A 107 -10.16 -1.03 -23.80
CA PHE A 107 -9.81 -0.35 -25.05
C PHE A 107 -10.53 1.00 -25.17
N GLY A 108 -9.80 2.05 -25.58
CA GLY A 108 -10.31 3.40 -25.70
C GLY A 108 -10.25 4.27 -24.44
N TYR A 109 -10.10 3.69 -23.24
CA TYR A 109 -10.07 4.44 -21.98
C TYR A 109 -8.68 4.91 -21.54
N GLY A 110 -7.61 4.47 -22.21
CA GLY A 110 -6.23 4.78 -21.81
C GLY A 110 -5.92 6.28 -21.71
N ALA A 111 -6.39 7.09 -22.67
CA ALA A 111 -6.19 8.55 -22.66
C ALA A 111 -6.90 9.21 -21.47
N ILE A 112 -8.12 8.77 -21.16
CA ILE A 112 -8.91 9.27 -20.03
C ILE A 112 -8.22 8.90 -18.71
N ALA A 113 -7.82 7.64 -18.55
CA ALA A 113 -7.12 7.15 -17.35
C ALA A 113 -5.80 7.92 -17.14
N THR A 114 -5.02 8.13 -18.20
CA THR A 114 -3.78 8.92 -18.14
C THR A 114 -4.07 10.37 -17.75
N ARG A 115 -5.13 10.99 -18.28
CA ARG A 115 -5.52 12.35 -17.91
C ARG A 115 -5.92 12.44 -16.44
N LEU A 116 -6.71 11.49 -15.94
CA LEU A 116 -7.09 11.43 -14.53
C LEU A 116 -5.88 11.28 -13.61
N ALA A 117 -4.94 10.39 -13.95
CA ALA A 117 -3.69 10.23 -13.21
C ALA A 117 -2.89 11.55 -13.16
N ARG A 118 -2.75 12.25 -14.29
CA ARG A 118 -2.08 13.56 -14.35
C ARG A 118 -2.77 14.63 -13.51
N MET A 119 -4.10 14.58 -13.39
CA MET A 119 -4.84 15.52 -12.54
C MET A 119 -4.51 15.35 -11.06
N THR A 120 -4.05 14.17 -10.61
CA THR A 120 -3.54 13.97 -9.26
C THR A 120 -2.07 14.39 -9.10
N GLY A 121 -1.39 14.77 -10.17
CA GLY A 121 0.02 15.15 -10.16
C GLY A 121 0.98 14.00 -10.46
N VAL A 122 0.48 12.80 -10.75
CA VAL A 122 1.31 11.67 -11.21
C VAL A 122 2.04 12.06 -12.49
N THR A 123 3.37 11.95 -12.49
CA THR A 123 4.22 12.34 -13.62
C THR A 123 4.06 11.36 -14.78
N HIS A 124 4.13 10.07 -14.49
CA HIS A 124 4.00 8.99 -15.47
C HIS A 124 3.04 7.92 -14.96
N ALA A 125 2.01 7.62 -15.74
CA ALA A 125 1.09 6.53 -15.45
C ALA A 125 1.17 5.48 -16.56
N THR A 126 1.36 4.22 -16.16
CA THR A 126 1.42 3.06 -17.05
C THR A 126 0.26 2.13 -16.72
N PHE A 127 -0.62 1.95 -17.70
CA PHE A 127 -1.75 1.02 -17.60
C PHE A 127 -1.44 -0.21 -18.45
N ARG A 128 -0.73 -1.20 -17.86
CA ARG A 128 -0.24 -2.35 -18.60
C ARG A 128 -0.21 -3.61 -17.75
N GLY A 129 -0.67 -4.70 -18.35
CA GLY A 129 -0.76 -5.99 -17.66
C GLY A 129 -2.09 -6.18 -16.95
N ARG A 130 -2.34 -7.41 -16.52
CA ARG A 130 -3.60 -7.79 -15.85
C ARG A 130 -3.44 -8.05 -14.37
N GLY A 131 -2.24 -8.42 -13.93
CA GLY A 131 -1.94 -8.79 -12.56
C GLY A 131 -0.51 -8.46 -12.17
N ALA A 132 -0.13 -8.84 -10.96
CA ALA A 132 1.12 -8.51 -10.29
C ALA A 132 2.36 -8.76 -11.17
N VAL A 133 2.44 -9.93 -11.80
CA VAL A 133 3.60 -10.33 -12.62
C VAL A 133 3.78 -9.41 -13.83
N GLU A 134 2.70 -9.13 -14.56
CA GLU A 134 2.75 -8.31 -15.77
C GLU A 134 2.95 -6.83 -15.44
N ILE A 135 2.32 -6.34 -14.38
CA ILE A 135 2.47 -4.97 -13.91
C ILE A 135 3.90 -4.74 -13.41
N LEU A 136 4.46 -5.69 -12.65
CA LEU A 136 5.86 -5.63 -12.22
C LEU A 136 6.81 -5.68 -13.42
N ALA A 137 6.54 -6.54 -14.41
CA ALA A 137 7.34 -6.59 -15.64
C ALA A 137 7.37 -5.25 -16.37
N ALA A 138 6.24 -4.51 -16.41
CA ALA A 138 6.16 -3.17 -16.97
C ALA A 138 6.91 -2.13 -16.12
N ALA A 139 6.94 -2.28 -14.79
CA ALA A 139 7.59 -1.35 -13.86
C ALA A 139 9.12 -1.56 -13.80
N ARG A 140 9.61 -2.78 -13.95
CA ARG A 140 11.03 -3.17 -13.78
C ARG A 140 12.03 -2.26 -14.49
N PRO A 141 11.88 -1.91 -15.79
CA PRO A 141 12.86 -1.06 -16.47
C PRO A 141 12.98 0.34 -15.83
N VAL A 142 11.89 0.87 -15.31
CA VAL A 142 11.87 2.18 -14.64
C VAL A 142 12.45 2.05 -13.24
N LEU A 143 12.03 1.06 -12.45
CA LEU A 143 12.53 0.78 -11.11
C LEU A 143 14.04 0.50 -11.08
N ALA A 144 14.60 -0.14 -12.13
CA ALA A 144 16.02 -0.41 -12.24
C ALA A 144 16.83 0.84 -12.61
N ARG A 145 16.25 1.80 -13.34
CA ARG A 145 16.94 3.00 -13.82
C ARG A 145 16.84 4.17 -12.84
N GLU A 146 15.68 4.30 -12.18
CA GLU A 146 15.38 5.48 -11.38
C GLU A 146 15.49 5.18 -9.89
N SER A 147 16.47 5.81 -9.24
CA SER A 147 16.76 5.67 -7.81
C SER A 147 16.06 6.73 -6.94
N THR A 148 15.27 7.63 -7.55
CA THR A 148 14.57 8.70 -6.83
C THR A 148 13.11 8.78 -7.26
N GLY A 149 12.24 9.27 -6.36
CA GLY A 149 10.82 9.48 -6.66
C GLY A 149 9.86 8.54 -5.95
N LEU A 150 8.57 8.73 -6.24
CA LEU A 150 7.48 7.88 -5.75
C LEU A 150 7.07 6.89 -6.84
N PHE A 151 7.03 5.60 -6.50
CA PHE A 151 6.56 4.53 -7.37
C PHE A 151 5.36 3.85 -6.72
N LEU A 152 4.21 3.90 -7.37
CA LEU A 152 2.98 3.25 -6.93
C LEU A 152 2.69 2.06 -7.85
N LEU A 153 2.62 0.86 -7.29
CA LEU A 153 2.20 -0.35 -7.98
C LEU A 153 0.89 -0.83 -7.37
N HIS A 154 -0.11 -1.10 -8.19
CA HIS A 154 -1.40 -1.64 -7.74
C HIS A 154 -1.67 -2.98 -8.43
N TRP A 155 -1.79 -4.05 -7.63
CA TRP A 155 -1.93 -5.43 -8.08
C TRP A 155 -3.32 -5.97 -7.73
N PRO A 156 -4.20 -6.20 -8.72
CA PRO A 156 -5.61 -6.48 -8.50
C PRO A 156 -5.96 -7.98 -8.39
N ASP A 157 -4.97 -8.84 -8.25
CA ASP A 157 -5.14 -10.29 -8.43
C ASP A 157 -6.07 -10.89 -7.38
N ALA A 158 -5.87 -10.55 -6.09
CA ALA A 158 -6.64 -11.14 -5.01
C ALA A 158 -8.08 -10.64 -5.00
N ASP A 159 -8.31 -9.34 -5.23
CA ASP A 159 -9.63 -8.76 -5.33
C ASP A 159 -10.46 -9.40 -6.46
N ARG A 160 -9.88 -9.51 -7.67
CA ARG A 160 -10.52 -10.16 -8.81
C ARG A 160 -10.90 -11.61 -8.53
N ALA A 161 -10.00 -12.36 -7.88
CA ALA A 161 -10.29 -13.73 -7.51
C ALA A 161 -11.36 -13.80 -6.42
N GLY A 162 -11.34 -12.87 -5.46
CA GLY A 162 -12.34 -12.74 -4.41
C GLY A 162 -13.74 -12.50 -4.97
N HIS A 163 -13.91 -11.54 -5.87
CA HIS A 163 -15.18 -11.28 -6.53
C HIS A 163 -15.67 -12.45 -7.39
N ALA A 164 -14.76 -13.11 -8.13
CA ALA A 164 -15.15 -14.20 -9.01
C ALA A 164 -15.48 -15.50 -8.25
N HIS A 165 -14.70 -15.85 -7.21
CA HIS A 165 -14.73 -17.16 -6.58
C HIS A 165 -14.99 -17.12 -5.07
N GLY A 166 -14.92 -15.94 -4.45
CA GLY A 166 -14.99 -15.72 -3.00
C GLY A 166 -13.61 -15.63 -2.35
N TRP A 167 -13.53 -14.83 -1.29
CA TRP A 167 -12.32 -14.71 -0.48
C TRP A 167 -11.98 -16.04 0.21
N LEU A 168 -10.71 -16.37 0.28
CA LEU A 168 -10.15 -17.64 0.74
C LEU A 168 -10.54 -18.87 -0.11
N SER A 169 -11.17 -18.69 -1.27
CA SER A 169 -11.31 -19.76 -2.26
C SER A 169 -9.93 -20.24 -2.73
N ARG A 170 -9.89 -21.42 -3.38
CA ARG A 170 -8.66 -21.94 -3.98
C ARG A 170 -8.04 -20.96 -4.98
N GLU A 171 -8.86 -20.31 -5.77
CA GLU A 171 -8.45 -19.31 -6.77
C GLU A 171 -7.90 -18.04 -6.11
N TYR A 172 -8.53 -17.56 -5.04
CA TYR A 172 -8.02 -16.46 -4.23
C TYR A 172 -6.65 -16.79 -3.64
N VAL A 173 -6.50 -17.97 -3.03
CA VAL A 173 -5.23 -18.42 -2.46
C VAL A 173 -4.14 -18.47 -3.53
N ALA A 174 -4.45 -18.97 -4.73
CA ALA A 174 -3.50 -18.98 -5.84
C ALA A 174 -3.09 -17.56 -6.26
N ALA A 175 -4.05 -16.64 -6.38
CA ALA A 175 -3.80 -15.23 -6.73
C ALA A 175 -2.91 -14.53 -5.68
N VAL A 176 -3.22 -14.70 -4.41
CA VAL A 176 -2.42 -14.13 -3.30
C VAL A 176 -0.98 -14.66 -3.30
N ARG A 177 -0.77 -15.94 -3.57
CA ARG A 177 0.59 -16.52 -3.69
C ARG A 177 1.36 -15.94 -4.87
N VAL A 178 0.70 -15.70 -6.01
CA VAL A 178 1.33 -15.02 -7.16
C VAL A 178 1.76 -13.61 -6.79
N MET A 179 0.95 -12.87 -6.04
CA MET A 179 1.31 -11.54 -5.54
C MET A 179 2.49 -11.60 -4.57
N ASP A 180 2.52 -12.57 -3.65
CA ASP A 180 3.63 -12.76 -2.70
C ASP A 180 4.96 -13.03 -3.42
N GLU A 181 4.98 -13.93 -4.41
CA GLU A 181 6.17 -14.19 -5.23
C GLU A 181 6.60 -12.96 -6.05
N ALA A 182 5.65 -12.21 -6.62
CA ALA A 182 5.94 -10.97 -7.34
C ALA A 182 6.56 -9.91 -6.39
N LEU A 183 6.10 -9.85 -5.14
CA LEU A 183 6.67 -8.97 -4.11
C LEU A 183 8.11 -9.35 -3.79
N GLY A 184 8.40 -10.64 -3.66
CA GLY A 184 9.77 -11.14 -3.48
C GLY A 184 10.67 -10.74 -4.65
N LEU A 185 10.18 -10.88 -5.88
CA LEU A 185 10.94 -10.48 -7.08
C LEU A 185 11.15 -8.96 -7.14
N LEU A 186 10.14 -8.16 -6.78
CA LEU A 186 10.29 -6.70 -6.69
C LEU A 186 11.40 -6.33 -5.73
N ASP A 187 11.41 -6.92 -4.53
CA ASP A 187 12.41 -6.63 -3.52
C ASP A 187 13.82 -7.04 -3.96
N VAL A 188 13.98 -8.21 -4.59
CA VAL A 188 15.26 -8.64 -5.17
C VAL A 188 15.77 -7.66 -6.24
N VAL A 189 14.89 -7.20 -7.13
CA VAL A 189 15.26 -6.29 -8.23
C VAL A 189 15.61 -4.90 -7.73
N THR A 190 14.90 -4.41 -6.74
CA THR A 190 15.05 -3.04 -6.23
C THR A 190 15.95 -2.96 -5.01
N ARG A 191 16.18 -4.07 -4.32
CA ARG A 191 16.80 -4.16 -2.99
C ARG A 191 16.16 -3.23 -1.96
N ALA A 192 14.88 -2.93 -2.13
CA ALA A 192 14.19 -1.88 -1.39
C ALA A 192 14.17 -2.12 0.12
N SER A 193 14.09 -3.39 0.56
CA SER A 193 14.12 -3.73 1.98
C SER A 193 15.49 -3.58 2.65
N GLU A 194 16.58 -3.46 1.86
CA GLU A 194 17.96 -3.35 2.36
C GLU A 194 18.53 -1.94 2.14
N ASP A 195 18.03 -1.21 1.14
CA ASP A 195 18.53 0.10 0.74
C ASP A 195 18.14 1.19 1.75
N PRO A 196 19.08 1.87 2.41
CA PRO A 196 18.77 2.90 3.39
C PRO A 196 18.10 4.13 2.79
N ASP A 197 18.22 4.36 1.49
CA ASP A 197 17.65 5.52 0.79
C ASP A 197 16.30 5.21 0.12
N THR A 198 15.81 3.97 0.26
CA THR A 198 14.50 3.52 -0.24
C THR A 198 13.57 3.14 0.90
N LEU A 199 12.34 3.66 0.89
CA LEU A 199 11.24 3.19 1.71
C LEU A 199 10.32 2.30 0.85
N LEU A 200 10.14 1.05 1.26
CA LEU A 200 9.16 0.14 0.70
C LEU A 200 7.92 0.11 1.61
N VAL A 201 6.77 0.46 1.07
CA VAL A 201 5.46 0.35 1.72
C VAL A 201 4.69 -0.76 1.03
N VAL A 202 4.28 -1.78 1.78
CA VAL A 202 3.43 -2.86 1.30
C VAL A 202 2.13 -2.83 2.10
N MET A 203 1.00 -2.76 1.42
CA MET A 203 -0.30 -2.68 2.07
C MET A 203 -1.40 -3.27 1.18
N ALA A 204 -2.53 -3.62 1.77
CA ALA A 204 -3.77 -3.77 1.02
C ALA A 204 -4.56 -2.45 1.06
N ASP A 205 -5.42 -2.25 0.08
CA ASP A 205 -6.39 -1.15 0.09
C ASP A 205 -7.66 -1.54 0.85
N HIS A 206 -8.07 -2.80 0.84
CA HIS A 206 -9.11 -3.42 1.64
C HIS A 206 -8.89 -4.94 1.73
N GLY A 207 -9.69 -5.61 2.53
CA GLY A 207 -9.80 -7.05 2.56
C GLY A 207 -11.01 -7.54 1.76
N GLY A 208 -11.83 -8.44 2.31
CA GLY A 208 -13.07 -8.86 1.69
C GLY A 208 -13.59 -10.21 2.19
N GLY A 209 -14.79 -10.57 1.73
CA GLY A 209 -15.45 -11.80 2.14
C GLY A 209 -15.96 -11.78 3.58
N GLY A 210 -16.17 -10.60 4.14
CA GLY A 210 -16.64 -10.41 5.49
C GLY A 210 -18.14 -10.67 5.61
N ALA A 211 -18.96 -9.64 5.40
CA ALA A 211 -20.41 -9.80 5.45
C ALA A 211 -20.97 -10.54 4.23
N VAL A 212 -20.35 -10.38 3.07
CA VAL A 212 -20.71 -11.03 1.82
C VAL A 212 -19.52 -11.74 1.23
N PHE A 213 -19.63 -13.04 0.97
CA PHE A 213 -18.54 -13.93 0.56
C PHE A 213 -17.75 -13.46 -0.68
N ARG A 214 -18.38 -12.73 -1.59
CA ARG A 214 -17.79 -12.22 -2.85
C ARG A 214 -17.80 -10.70 -2.93
N ASP A 215 -17.79 -10.02 -1.79
CA ASP A 215 -17.82 -8.56 -1.72
C ASP A 215 -16.99 -8.08 -0.53
N HIS A 216 -16.67 -6.78 -0.48
CA HIS A 216 -15.78 -6.19 0.51
C HIS A 216 -16.29 -4.85 1.09
N ASP A 217 -17.43 -4.32 0.65
CA ASP A 217 -17.96 -3.03 1.13
C ASP A 217 -18.86 -3.20 2.37
N SER A 218 -18.25 -3.57 3.49
CA SER A 218 -19.00 -3.68 4.75
C SER A 218 -18.21 -3.17 5.96
N ALA A 219 -18.87 -3.15 7.12
CA ALA A 219 -18.21 -2.84 8.39
C ALA A 219 -17.47 -4.04 9.00
N HIS A 220 -17.53 -5.21 8.35
CA HIS A 220 -16.90 -6.43 8.86
C HIS A 220 -15.37 -6.27 8.92
N PRO A 221 -14.72 -6.78 10.00
CA PRO A 221 -13.25 -6.69 10.12
C PRO A 221 -12.49 -7.28 8.93
N HIS A 222 -12.96 -8.35 8.29
CA HIS A 222 -12.31 -8.93 7.12
C HIS A 222 -12.28 -8.00 5.91
N ASP A 223 -13.21 -7.04 5.82
CA ASP A 223 -13.25 -6.06 4.74
C ASP A 223 -12.37 -4.85 5.06
N ARG A 224 -12.25 -4.48 6.35
CA ARG A 224 -11.62 -3.23 6.79
C ARG A 224 -10.23 -3.36 7.36
N THR A 225 -9.86 -4.54 7.86
CA THR A 225 -8.53 -4.76 8.41
C THR A 225 -7.56 -5.15 7.30
N ILE A 226 -6.46 -4.42 7.20
CA ILE A 226 -5.46 -4.58 6.15
C ILE A 226 -4.07 -4.83 6.73
N PRO A 227 -3.19 -5.56 6.03
CA PRO A 227 -1.77 -5.55 6.30
C PRO A 227 -1.19 -4.20 5.89
N LEU A 228 -0.30 -3.64 6.72
CA LEU A 228 0.48 -2.44 6.44
C LEU A 228 1.90 -2.67 6.93
N ILE A 229 2.87 -2.58 6.01
CA ILE A 229 4.27 -2.90 6.26
C ILE A 229 5.14 -1.78 5.71
N LEU A 230 6.09 -1.32 6.51
CA LEU A 230 7.17 -0.43 6.12
C LEU A 230 8.49 -1.20 6.19
N ALA A 231 9.33 -1.12 5.16
CA ALA A 231 10.63 -1.79 5.12
C ALA A 231 11.69 -0.91 4.42
N GLY A 232 12.97 -1.17 4.65
CA GLY A 232 14.05 -0.34 4.11
C GLY A 232 14.09 1.04 4.77
N GLY A 233 14.68 2.02 4.08
CA GLY A 233 14.59 3.44 4.43
C GLY A 233 14.89 3.81 5.88
N ARG A 234 15.76 3.07 6.55
CA ARG A 234 16.03 3.23 8.00
C ARG A 234 14.83 2.88 8.88
N VAL A 235 13.95 2.01 8.37
CA VAL A 235 12.83 1.48 9.16
C VAL A 235 13.36 0.54 10.24
N VAL A 236 12.88 0.72 11.46
CA VAL A 236 13.17 -0.16 12.61
C VAL A 236 12.16 -1.29 12.64
N SER A 237 12.64 -2.52 12.82
CA SER A 237 11.76 -3.67 13.00
C SER A 237 10.90 -3.52 14.26
N GLY A 238 9.60 -3.70 14.13
CA GLY A 238 8.64 -3.62 15.23
C GLY A 238 7.18 -3.57 14.80
N GLU A 239 6.30 -3.35 15.75
CA GLU A 239 4.88 -3.17 15.49
C GLU A 239 4.57 -1.69 15.24
N LEU A 240 3.74 -1.41 14.22
CA LEU A 240 3.15 -0.08 14.05
C LEU A 240 2.09 0.16 15.11
N ALA A 241 1.79 1.44 15.38
CA ALA A 241 0.79 1.81 16.36
C ALA A 241 -0.56 1.12 16.08
N PRO A 242 -1.32 0.69 17.11
CA PRO A 242 -2.58 -0.03 16.94
C PRO A 242 -3.64 0.71 16.13
N CYS A 243 -3.55 2.04 16.05
CA CYS A 243 -4.46 2.90 15.28
C CYS A 243 -3.95 3.22 13.87
N SER A 244 -2.90 2.56 13.40
CA SER A 244 -2.36 2.80 12.05
C SER A 244 -3.41 2.52 10.97
N SER A 245 -3.41 3.34 9.95
CA SER A 245 -4.40 3.29 8.88
C SER A 245 -3.79 3.60 7.51
N LEU A 246 -4.52 3.30 6.47
CA LEU A 246 -4.21 3.68 5.10
C LEU A 246 -3.94 5.19 4.99
N LEU A 247 -4.66 6.01 5.73
CA LEU A 247 -4.53 7.48 5.71
C LEU A 247 -3.17 7.98 6.22
N ASP A 248 -2.46 7.16 7.01
CA ASP A 248 -1.13 7.52 7.53
C ASP A 248 -0.04 7.38 6.45
N VAL A 249 -0.29 6.58 5.41
CA VAL A 249 0.70 6.32 4.35
C VAL A 249 1.10 7.58 3.59
N PRO A 250 0.18 8.41 3.05
CA PRO A 250 0.58 9.63 2.34
C PRO A 250 1.33 10.64 3.22
N ALA A 251 0.96 10.77 4.50
CA ALA A 251 1.67 11.60 5.45
C ALA A 251 3.09 11.07 5.73
N THR A 252 3.22 9.75 5.88
CA THR A 252 4.52 9.07 6.08
C THR A 252 5.43 9.23 4.87
N VAL A 253 4.90 9.05 3.66
CA VAL A 253 5.66 9.21 2.40
C VAL A 253 6.17 10.65 2.27
N ALA A 254 5.32 11.66 2.44
CA ALA A 254 5.74 13.05 2.37
C ALA A 254 6.83 13.35 3.40
N TRP A 255 6.61 12.97 4.65
CA TRP A 255 7.58 13.18 5.72
C TRP A 255 8.89 12.43 5.48
N ALA A 256 8.85 11.16 5.09
CA ALA A 256 10.05 10.35 4.82
C ALA A 256 10.90 10.92 3.69
N MET A 257 10.29 11.53 2.69
CA MET A 257 10.98 12.22 1.58
C MET A 257 11.42 13.66 1.94
N GLY A 258 11.24 14.09 3.19
CA GLY A 258 11.64 15.42 3.64
C GLY A 258 10.74 16.54 3.14
N VAL A 259 9.53 16.22 2.70
CA VAL A 259 8.52 17.16 2.22
C VAL A 259 7.53 17.49 3.36
N PRO A 260 7.16 18.75 3.55
CA PRO A 260 6.16 19.11 4.55
C PRO A 260 4.84 18.38 4.33
N VAL A 261 4.33 17.74 5.37
CA VAL A 261 3.03 17.06 5.33
C VAL A 261 1.93 18.11 5.26
N PRO A 262 1.05 18.08 4.23
CA PRO A 262 -0.05 19.03 4.15
C PRO A 262 -0.97 19.00 5.39
N ALA A 263 -1.31 20.16 5.93
CA ALA A 263 -2.14 20.26 7.12
C ALA A 263 -3.56 19.67 6.96
N GLY A 264 -4.03 19.53 5.71
CA GLY A 264 -5.33 18.91 5.40
C GLY A 264 -5.31 17.38 5.38
N TYR A 265 -4.15 16.72 5.54
CA TYR A 265 -4.11 15.26 5.61
C TYR A 265 -4.75 14.76 6.90
N ALA A 266 -5.58 13.72 6.76
CA ALA A 266 -6.31 13.15 7.89
C ALA A 266 -5.48 12.16 8.72
N GLY A 267 -4.43 11.60 8.12
CA GLY A 267 -3.48 10.70 8.78
C GLY A 267 -2.24 11.44 9.28
N ARG A 268 -1.40 10.73 10.01
CA ARG A 268 -0.13 11.21 10.57
C ARG A 268 1.07 10.45 9.96
N ALA A 269 2.25 11.05 9.99
CA ALA A 269 3.46 10.29 9.69
C ALA A 269 3.75 9.27 10.80
N MET A 270 4.05 8.03 10.42
CA MET A 270 4.41 6.92 11.31
C MET A 270 5.88 7.03 11.71
N VAL A 271 6.24 8.13 12.37
CA VAL A 271 7.64 8.47 12.70
C VAL A 271 8.29 7.45 13.63
N GLU A 272 7.51 6.76 14.44
CA GLU A 272 7.93 5.71 15.36
C GLU A 272 8.54 4.49 14.66
N ALA A 273 8.25 4.32 13.38
CA ALA A 273 8.79 3.23 12.56
C ALA A 273 10.24 3.49 12.08
N PHE A 274 10.81 4.67 12.36
CA PHE A 274 12.10 5.05 11.77
C PHE A 274 13.17 5.32 12.83
N ILE A 275 14.42 5.00 12.49
CA ILE A 275 15.58 5.37 13.29
C ILE A 275 15.73 6.90 13.26
N PRO A 276 15.93 7.57 14.41
CA PRO A 276 16.19 9.00 14.44
C PRO A 276 17.42 9.37 13.59
N ALA A 277 17.30 10.45 12.81
CA ALA A 277 18.44 10.94 12.03
C ALA A 277 19.59 11.32 13.00
N GLY A 278 20.77 10.76 12.77
CA GLY A 278 21.95 10.97 13.63
C GLY A 278 22.23 9.85 14.63
N SER A 279 21.37 8.86 14.81
CA SER A 279 21.72 7.64 15.54
C SER A 279 22.55 6.71 14.65
N THR A 280 23.72 6.29 15.12
CA THR A 280 24.65 5.41 14.40
C THR A 280 24.44 3.93 14.72
N GLU A 281 23.58 3.57 15.66
CA GLU A 281 23.30 2.19 16.02
C GLU A 281 21.96 1.74 15.45
N PRO A 282 21.93 0.61 14.73
CA PRO A 282 20.69 -0.15 14.60
C PRO A 282 20.29 -0.58 16.01
N ALA A 283 19.14 -0.14 16.49
CA ALA A 283 18.58 -0.65 17.75
C ALA A 283 18.64 -2.18 17.71
N ALA A 284 19.18 -2.81 18.76
CA ALA A 284 19.23 -4.26 18.86
C ALA A 284 17.84 -4.82 18.56
N ARG A 285 17.75 -5.69 17.56
CA ARG A 285 16.49 -6.31 17.14
C ARG A 285 15.85 -6.96 18.36
N PRO A 286 14.73 -6.46 18.87
CA PRO A 286 14.01 -7.19 19.90
C PRO A 286 13.59 -8.53 19.30
N ALA A 287 13.80 -9.62 20.05
CA ALA A 287 13.32 -10.94 19.66
C ALA A 287 11.81 -10.84 19.42
N ILE A 288 11.36 -11.20 18.22
CA ILE A 288 9.96 -11.18 17.83
C ILE A 288 9.19 -12.12 18.76
N PRO A 289 8.21 -11.64 19.55
CA PRO A 289 7.28 -12.54 20.19
C PRO A 289 6.54 -13.29 19.08
N ALA A 290 6.52 -14.61 19.14
CA ALA A 290 5.86 -15.45 18.15
C ALA A 290 4.38 -15.06 18.02
N VAL A 291 4.03 -14.30 17.02
CA VAL A 291 2.64 -13.93 16.65
C VAL A 291 1.80 -15.19 16.35
N ALA A 292 2.47 -16.33 16.16
CA ALA A 292 1.86 -17.65 15.92
C ALA A 292 0.99 -18.19 17.06
N GLN A 293 1.02 -17.65 18.28
CA GLN A 293 0.30 -18.25 19.41
C GLN A 293 -1.10 -17.69 19.70
N ARG A 294 -1.56 -16.64 19.04
CA ARG A 294 -2.89 -16.06 19.30
C ARG A 294 -4.03 -16.57 18.41
N TYR A 295 -3.72 -17.37 17.40
CA TYR A 295 -4.72 -17.97 16.51
C TYR A 295 -4.74 -19.49 16.68
N ALA A 296 -5.07 -19.97 17.88
CA ALA A 296 -5.40 -21.36 18.09
C ALA A 296 -6.68 -21.68 17.31
N PHE A 297 -6.54 -22.53 16.31
CA PHE A 297 -7.60 -23.06 15.48
C PHE A 297 -8.63 -23.80 16.34
N VAL A 298 -9.85 -23.28 16.41
CA VAL A 298 -11.02 -24.05 16.85
C VAL A 298 -11.58 -24.72 15.60
N ALA A 299 -11.25 -26.00 15.39
CA ALA A 299 -11.85 -26.80 14.34
C ALA A 299 -13.35 -26.95 14.59
N PRO A 300 -14.23 -26.79 13.61
CA PRO A 300 -15.64 -27.15 13.76
C PRO A 300 -15.77 -28.67 13.85
N ARG A 301 -16.59 -29.13 14.80
CA ARG A 301 -17.03 -30.53 14.93
C ARG A 301 -18.07 -30.86 13.86
#